data_d0a2a0c87cf5c64ce5d66b0e5d07768c
#
_entry.id   d0a2a0c87cf5c64ce5d66b0e5d07768c
#
_cell.length_a   1.000
_cell.length_b   1.000
_cell.length_c   1.000
_cell.angle_alpha   90.00
_cell.angle_beta   90.00
_cell.angle_gamma   90.00
#
_symmetry.space_group_name_H-M   'P 1'
#
loop_
_entity.id
_entity.type
_entity.pdbx_description
1 polymer ?
#
loop_
_entity_poly.entity_id
_entity_poly.type
_entity_poly.pdbx_seq_one_letter_code
_entity_poly.pdbx_strand_id
1 'polypeptide(L)'
;MDREDWHDYISQNCVMYCPPAQYSPEIESQRVKYSYLASVSARFLASPQYTRPTKKTIDGLNVRGYALDNGAYLCYTKNEPFDGDRFLLFCARYGAFADWIALHAVYFIAKRTIENIPVWKDKIRAILPQSRLLMVWQDGMKPSDMRPYMDSGIGVFVGGSTVGKLCAMYWIANLCREYNVWCHVGRVNSVRRLEAGLSCGAHSFDGSGIVRYVPTLERMSAFLRVRAKQLSLFGTKRLDMAFLRGWLNEYRGLI
;
A
#
# COMPACT_ATOMS: atom_id res chain seq x y z
N MET A 1 -17.08 7.48 -11.51
CA MET A 1 -16.84 6.05 -11.27
C MET A 1 -17.32 5.78 -9.87
N ASP A 2 -18.44 5.06 -9.74
CA ASP A 2 -19.08 4.78 -8.48
C ASP A 2 -18.22 3.87 -7.59
N ARG A 3 -18.59 3.75 -6.29
CA ARG A 3 -17.84 2.93 -5.33
C ARG A 3 -17.77 1.45 -5.74
N GLU A 4 -18.80 0.95 -6.41
CA GLU A 4 -18.87 -0.43 -6.94
C GLU A 4 -17.97 -0.61 -8.16
N ASP A 5 -17.99 0.32 -9.11
CA ASP A 5 -17.10 0.33 -10.28
C ASP A 5 -15.62 0.38 -9.88
N TRP A 6 -15.32 1.04 -8.76
CA TRP A 6 -13.98 1.14 -8.21
C TRP A 6 -13.50 -0.18 -7.60
N HIS A 7 -14.38 -0.92 -6.90
CA HIS A 7 -14.07 -2.25 -6.38
C HIS A 7 -13.79 -3.25 -7.51
N ASP A 8 -14.59 -3.21 -8.57
CA ASP A 8 -14.40 -4.07 -9.74
C ASP A 8 -13.15 -3.71 -10.52
N TYR A 9 -12.86 -2.43 -10.70
CA TYR A 9 -11.62 -1.98 -11.35
C TYR A 9 -10.38 -2.44 -10.60
N ILE A 10 -10.40 -2.45 -9.28
CA ILE A 10 -9.25 -2.83 -8.44
C ILE A 10 -9.12 -4.34 -8.29
N SER A 11 -10.22 -5.08 -8.24
CA SER A 11 -10.17 -6.56 -8.25
C SER A 11 -9.51 -7.09 -9.53
N GLN A 12 -9.59 -6.32 -10.61
CA GLN A 12 -8.97 -6.64 -11.91
C GLN A 12 -7.60 -5.99 -12.10
N ASN A 13 -7.30 -4.86 -11.44
CA ASN A 13 -6.12 -4.05 -11.66
C ASN A 13 -5.46 -3.68 -10.32
N CYS A 14 -4.47 -4.45 -9.94
CA CYS A 14 -3.63 -4.13 -8.78
C CYS A 14 -3.09 -2.70 -8.85
N VAL A 15 -3.31 -1.92 -7.80
CA VAL A 15 -2.82 -0.54 -7.70
C VAL A 15 -1.45 -0.50 -7.05
N MET A 16 -0.45 -0.01 -7.80
CA MET A 16 0.89 0.24 -7.27
C MET A 16 1.02 1.68 -6.81
N TYR A 17 1.45 1.86 -5.56
CA TYR A 17 1.83 3.15 -5.02
C TYR A 17 3.35 3.29 -4.98
N CYS A 18 3.86 4.47 -5.28
CA CYS A 18 5.28 4.76 -5.21
C CYS A 18 5.52 6.11 -4.50
N PRO A 19 6.61 6.26 -3.76
CA PRO A 19 6.99 7.55 -3.24
C PRO A 19 7.20 8.51 -4.41
N PRO A 20 6.66 9.74 -4.35
CA PRO A 20 6.93 10.73 -5.36
C PRO A 20 8.43 11.07 -5.34
N ALA A 21 9.10 10.91 -6.47
CA ALA A 21 10.45 11.41 -6.66
C ALA A 21 10.40 12.86 -7.12
N GLN A 22 11.47 13.62 -6.86
CA GLN A 22 11.63 14.90 -7.53
C GLN A 22 11.64 14.66 -9.04
N TYR A 23 10.69 15.26 -9.73
CA TYR A 23 10.54 15.13 -11.18
C TYR A 23 11.14 16.34 -11.87
N SER A 24 12.10 16.09 -12.71
CA SER A 24 12.63 17.05 -13.66
C SER A 24 12.38 16.54 -15.07
N PRO A 25 11.48 17.17 -15.84
CA PRO A 25 11.12 16.72 -17.20
C PRO A 25 12.29 16.84 -18.18
N GLU A 26 13.31 17.63 -17.85
CA GLU A 26 14.51 17.79 -18.65
C GLU A 26 15.41 16.54 -18.59
N ILE A 27 15.26 15.69 -17.56
CA ILE A 27 16.05 14.49 -17.39
C ILE A 27 15.36 13.31 -18.09
N GLU A 28 15.92 12.83 -19.18
CA GLU A 28 15.36 11.75 -20.01
C GLU A 28 15.10 10.46 -19.21
N SER A 29 16.02 10.06 -18.33
CA SER A 29 15.84 8.89 -17.46
C SER A 29 14.64 9.01 -16.54
N GLN A 30 14.26 10.22 -16.13
CA GLN A 30 13.07 10.46 -15.34
C GLN A 30 11.81 10.39 -16.22
N ARG A 31 11.81 10.96 -17.43
CA ARG A 31 10.68 10.84 -18.37
C ARG A 31 10.38 9.38 -18.67
N VAL A 32 11.39 8.57 -18.97
CA VAL A 32 11.24 7.13 -19.19
C VAL A 32 10.63 6.45 -17.96
N LYS A 33 11.15 6.71 -16.77
CA LYS A 33 10.64 6.17 -15.50
C LYS A 33 9.15 6.48 -15.30
N TYR A 34 8.74 7.73 -15.50
CA TYR A 34 7.35 8.14 -15.30
C TYR A 34 6.41 7.63 -16.39
N SER A 35 6.89 7.43 -17.61
CA SER A 35 6.10 6.77 -18.65
C SER A 35 5.79 5.31 -18.28
N TYR A 36 6.74 4.59 -17.68
CA TYR A 36 6.49 3.25 -17.15
C TYR A 36 5.51 3.26 -15.98
N LEU A 37 5.64 4.18 -15.03
CA LEU A 37 4.71 4.32 -13.91
C LEU A 37 3.29 4.61 -14.40
N ALA A 38 3.13 5.50 -15.37
CA ALA A 38 1.85 5.79 -16.00
C ALA A 38 1.26 4.57 -16.71
N SER A 39 2.09 3.78 -17.39
CA SER A 39 1.65 2.57 -18.12
C SER A 39 1.07 1.46 -17.22
N VAL A 40 1.39 1.47 -15.94
CA VAL A 40 0.85 0.54 -14.93
C VAL A 40 -0.12 1.23 -13.97
N SER A 41 -0.62 2.41 -14.33
CA SER A 41 -1.55 3.19 -13.51
C SER A 41 -1.07 3.40 -12.08
N ALA A 42 0.23 3.59 -11.89
CA ALA A 42 0.81 3.83 -10.57
C ALA A 42 0.26 5.12 -9.95
N ARG A 43 0.18 5.14 -8.61
CA ARG A 43 -0.27 6.26 -7.80
C ARG A 43 0.82 6.69 -6.83
N PHE A 44 0.67 7.85 -6.20
CA PHE A 44 1.64 8.30 -5.21
C PHE A 44 1.29 7.84 -3.80
N LEU A 45 2.33 7.46 -3.04
CA LEU A 45 2.29 7.33 -1.60
C LEU A 45 2.99 8.56 -1.00
N ALA A 46 2.20 9.50 -0.52
CA ALA A 46 2.70 10.74 0.06
C ALA A 46 2.80 10.64 1.58
N SER A 47 3.81 11.28 2.17
CA SER A 47 3.98 11.35 3.62
C SER A 47 4.37 12.76 4.06
N PRO A 48 4.16 13.14 5.33
CA PRO A 48 4.48 14.48 5.84
C PRO A 48 5.94 14.88 5.66
N GLN A 49 6.84 13.91 5.63
CA GLN A 49 8.28 14.14 5.56
C GLN A 49 8.82 14.30 4.14
N TYR A 50 8.20 13.65 3.14
CA TYR A 50 8.83 13.53 1.83
C TYR A 50 8.16 14.31 0.72
N THR A 51 6.85 14.30 0.61
CA THR A 51 6.27 14.90 -0.59
C THR A 51 4.83 15.28 -0.41
N ARG A 52 4.56 16.48 -0.82
CA ARG A 52 3.20 17.03 -0.89
C ARG A 52 2.57 16.61 -2.21
N PRO A 53 1.39 15.98 -2.22
CA PRO A 53 0.65 15.69 -3.45
C PRO A 53 0.06 17.01 -3.96
N THR A 54 0.87 17.83 -4.62
CA THR A 54 0.37 19.06 -5.23
C THR A 54 -0.29 18.74 -6.57
N LYS A 55 -1.26 19.57 -6.99
CA LYS A 55 -1.87 19.46 -8.32
C LYS A 55 -0.81 19.41 -9.42
N LYS A 56 0.23 20.26 -9.33
CA LYS A 56 1.36 20.26 -10.28
C LYS A 56 2.09 18.92 -10.32
N THR A 57 2.27 18.26 -9.16
CA THR A 57 2.93 16.95 -9.09
C THR A 57 2.04 15.86 -9.68
N ILE A 58 0.75 15.89 -9.41
CA ILE A 58 -0.22 14.90 -9.91
C ILE A 58 -0.41 15.08 -11.43
N ASP A 59 -0.69 16.29 -11.89
CA ASP A 59 -0.95 16.57 -13.31
C ASP A 59 0.34 16.41 -14.15
N GLY A 60 1.47 16.93 -13.67
CA GLY A 60 2.74 16.88 -14.39
C GLY A 60 3.33 15.47 -14.54
N LEU A 61 2.94 14.53 -13.66
CA LEU A 61 3.39 13.14 -13.69
C LEU A 61 2.34 12.19 -14.28
N ASN A 62 1.19 12.71 -14.70
CA ASN A 62 0.05 11.93 -15.21
C ASN A 62 -0.33 10.76 -14.27
N VAL A 63 -0.25 11.00 -12.95
CA VAL A 63 -0.56 10.02 -11.91
C VAL A 63 -2.02 10.16 -11.51
N ARG A 64 -2.75 9.06 -11.51
CA ARG A 64 -4.20 9.04 -11.35
C ARG A 64 -4.71 9.25 -9.91
N GLY A 65 -3.83 9.39 -8.91
CA GLY A 65 -4.23 9.59 -7.53
C GLY A 65 -3.10 9.36 -6.53
N TYR A 66 -3.44 9.42 -5.27
CA TYR A 66 -2.47 9.26 -4.18
C TYR A 66 -3.12 8.70 -2.92
N ALA A 67 -2.29 8.14 -2.06
CA ALA A 67 -2.64 7.77 -0.69
C ALA A 67 -1.71 8.46 0.30
N LEU A 68 -2.11 8.55 1.57
CA LEU A 68 -1.34 9.18 2.63
C LEU A 68 -0.75 8.13 3.57
N ASP A 69 0.58 8.07 3.60
CA ASP A 69 1.33 7.34 4.63
C ASP A 69 1.54 8.24 5.86
N ASN A 70 1.54 7.62 7.03
CA ASN A 70 1.77 8.33 8.29
C ASN A 70 3.21 8.80 8.51
N GLY A 71 4.19 8.24 7.79
CA GLY A 71 5.61 8.56 7.92
C GLY A 71 6.32 7.94 9.12
N ALA A 72 5.67 7.08 9.90
CA ALA A 72 6.24 6.48 11.10
C ALA A 72 7.52 5.67 10.83
N TYR A 73 7.60 5.00 9.68
CA TYR A 73 8.81 4.28 9.27
C TYR A 73 10.03 5.22 9.15
N LEU A 74 9.81 6.40 8.60
CA LEU A 74 10.86 7.38 8.43
C LEU A 74 11.34 7.96 9.76
N CYS A 75 10.40 8.30 10.64
CA CYS A 75 10.71 8.73 11.99
C CYS A 75 11.55 7.66 12.71
N TYR A 76 11.15 6.38 12.59
CA TYR A 76 11.91 5.27 13.14
C TYR A 76 13.34 5.17 12.56
N THR A 77 13.50 5.24 11.23
CA THR A 77 14.82 5.08 10.59
C THR A 77 15.76 6.24 10.86
N LYS A 78 15.22 7.41 11.16
CA LYS A 78 15.99 8.62 11.49
C LYS A 78 16.14 8.82 13.01
N ASN A 79 15.55 7.95 13.81
CA ASN A 79 15.47 8.09 15.28
C ASN A 79 14.85 9.44 15.69
N GLU A 80 13.83 9.88 14.95
CA GLU A 80 13.08 11.11 15.20
C GLU A 80 11.72 10.77 15.83
N PRO A 81 11.20 11.61 16.75
CA PRO A 81 9.86 11.43 17.29
C PRO A 81 8.81 11.62 16.19
N PHE A 82 7.69 10.92 16.32
CA PHE A 82 6.55 11.11 15.42
C PHE A 82 5.82 12.42 15.77
N ASP A 83 5.74 13.31 14.80
CA ASP A 83 5.03 14.59 14.91
C ASP A 83 3.55 14.40 14.49
N GLY A 84 2.70 14.22 15.49
CA GLY A 84 1.28 13.97 15.29
C GLY A 84 0.51 15.18 14.74
N ASP A 85 0.87 16.38 15.15
CA ASP A 85 0.20 17.62 14.70
C ASP A 85 0.51 17.87 13.22
N ARG A 86 1.76 17.69 12.84
CA ARG A 86 2.17 17.76 11.43
C ARG A 86 1.44 16.72 10.58
N PHE A 87 1.22 15.50 11.09
CA PHE A 87 0.48 14.50 10.39
C PHE A 87 -1.01 14.87 10.25
N LEU A 88 -1.65 15.38 11.29
CA LEU A 88 -3.05 15.85 11.22
C LEU A 88 -3.21 17.01 10.24
N LEU A 89 -2.31 17.99 10.26
CA LEU A 89 -2.31 19.09 9.29
C LEU A 89 -2.13 18.57 7.85
N PHE A 90 -1.29 17.58 7.66
CA PHE A 90 -1.10 16.92 6.36
C PHE A 90 -2.38 16.20 5.90
N CYS A 91 -3.04 15.47 6.81
CA CYS A 91 -4.33 14.83 6.54
C CYS A 91 -5.41 15.86 6.21
N ALA A 92 -5.55 16.94 7.00
CA ALA A 92 -6.52 17.99 6.76
C ALA A 92 -6.34 18.65 5.38
N ARG A 93 -5.10 18.84 4.95
CA ARG A 93 -4.78 19.50 3.69
C ARG A 93 -4.97 18.60 2.46
N TYR A 94 -4.66 17.32 2.57
CA TYR A 94 -4.58 16.41 1.42
C TYR A 94 -5.50 15.19 1.51
N GLY A 95 -6.13 14.93 2.65
CA GLY A 95 -6.85 13.68 2.88
C GLY A 95 -8.19 13.55 2.16
N ALA A 96 -8.84 14.67 1.80
CA ALA A 96 -10.16 14.66 1.18
C ALA A 96 -10.22 13.90 -0.16
N PHE A 97 -9.12 13.92 -0.91
CA PHE A 97 -9.00 13.25 -2.22
C PHE A 97 -8.05 12.05 -2.20
N ALA A 98 -7.55 11.67 -1.03
CA ALA A 98 -6.69 10.50 -0.91
C ALA A 98 -7.50 9.21 -1.07
N ASP A 99 -6.94 8.23 -1.74
CA ASP A 99 -7.54 6.90 -1.89
C ASP A 99 -7.75 6.23 -0.52
N TRP A 100 -6.78 6.43 0.36
CA TRP A 100 -6.79 5.98 1.76
C TRP A 100 -5.72 6.71 2.58
N ILE A 101 -5.84 6.63 3.90
CA ILE A 101 -4.92 7.20 4.88
C ILE A 101 -4.48 6.11 5.84
N ALA A 102 -3.17 5.89 5.99
CA ALA A 102 -2.63 4.97 6.98
C ALA A 102 -2.69 5.60 8.38
N LEU A 103 -3.31 4.90 9.34
CA LEU A 103 -3.31 5.30 10.75
C LEU A 103 -1.89 5.22 11.32
N HIS A 104 -1.59 6.03 12.33
CA HIS A 104 -0.28 6.00 12.98
C HIS A 104 0.02 4.64 13.59
N ALA A 105 1.23 4.16 13.35
CA ALA A 105 1.74 2.93 13.92
C ALA A 105 3.07 3.18 14.65
N VAL A 106 3.30 2.47 15.74
CA VAL A 106 4.62 2.43 16.38
C VAL A 106 5.39 1.26 15.77
N TYR A 107 6.45 1.59 15.03
CA TYR A 107 7.17 0.63 14.23
C TYR A 107 7.75 -0.51 15.07
N PHE A 108 7.47 -1.77 14.67
CA PHE A 108 7.81 -3.02 15.37
C PHE A 108 7.17 -3.21 16.76
N ILE A 109 6.23 -2.38 17.20
CA ILE A 109 5.59 -2.53 18.50
C ILE A 109 4.07 -2.72 18.30
N ALA A 110 3.65 -3.98 18.17
CA ALA A 110 2.24 -4.36 17.93
C ALA A 110 1.31 -3.76 19.00
N LYS A 111 1.59 -3.96 20.28
CA LYS A 111 0.76 -3.49 21.40
C LYS A 111 0.47 -1.99 21.30
N ARG A 112 1.51 -1.15 21.16
CA ARG A 112 1.34 0.30 21.06
C ARG A 112 0.64 0.71 19.77
N THR A 113 0.83 -0.04 18.68
CA THR A 113 0.11 0.20 17.43
C THR A 113 -1.37 -0.05 17.60
N ILE A 114 -1.77 -1.16 18.27
CA ILE A 114 -3.17 -1.48 18.57
C ILE A 114 -3.80 -0.37 19.44
N GLU A 115 -3.13 0.04 20.50
CA GLU A 115 -3.58 1.14 21.40
C GLU A 115 -3.78 2.46 20.64
N ASN A 116 -3.02 2.70 19.60
CA ASN A 116 -3.10 3.92 18.78
C ASN A 116 -4.22 3.91 17.74
N ILE A 117 -4.73 2.75 17.32
CA ILE A 117 -5.76 2.67 16.28
C ILE A 117 -6.99 3.52 16.63
N PRO A 118 -7.66 3.38 17.79
CA PRO A 118 -8.84 4.17 18.10
C PRO A 118 -8.52 5.66 18.19
N VAL A 119 -7.40 6.02 18.80
CA VAL A 119 -7.00 7.43 18.98
C VAL A 119 -6.83 8.14 17.63
N TRP A 120 -6.10 7.53 16.71
CA TRP A 120 -5.86 8.14 15.39
C TRP A 120 -7.05 8.04 14.45
N LYS A 121 -7.84 6.95 14.56
CA LYS A 121 -9.13 6.85 13.87
C LYS A 121 -10.02 8.05 14.22
N ASP A 122 -10.20 8.31 15.51
CA ASP A 122 -11.11 9.37 15.97
C ASP A 122 -10.60 10.76 15.58
N LYS A 123 -9.30 11.02 15.73
CA LYS A 123 -8.68 12.30 15.30
C LYS A 123 -8.85 12.54 13.80
N ILE A 124 -8.62 11.54 12.96
CA ILE A 124 -8.75 11.71 11.51
C ILE A 124 -10.21 11.79 11.09
N ARG A 125 -11.11 10.98 11.70
CA ARG A 125 -12.55 11.04 11.43
C ARG A 125 -13.17 12.39 11.80
N ALA A 126 -12.65 13.07 12.81
CA ALA A 126 -13.12 14.42 13.18
C ALA A 126 -12.90 15.46 12.08
N ILE A 127 -11.87 15.31 11.27
CA ILE A 127 -11.55 16.22 10.16
C ILE A 127 -11.92 15.68 8.77
N LEU A 128 -11.97 14.35 8.62
CA LEU A 128 -12.22 13.63 7.38
C LEU A 128 -13.15 12.44 7.61
N PRO A 129 -14.45 12.66 7.85
CA PRO A 129 -15.38 11.60 8.28
C PRO A 129 -15.56 10.48 7.25
N GLN A 130 -15.41 10.77 5.96
CA GLN A 130 -15.64 9.81 4.86
C GLN A 130 -14.35 9.17 4.30
N SER A 131 -13.18 9.53 4.82
CA SER A 131 -11.93 8.97 4.31
C SER A 131 -11.79 7.49 4.59
N ARG A 132 -11.24 6.74 3.64
CA ARG A 132 -10.85 5.35 3.87
C ARG A 132 -9.61 5.31 4.74
N LEU A 133 -9.68 4.62 5.87
CA LEU A 133 -8.59 4.48 6.82
C LEU A 133 -8.02 3.06 6.74
N LEU A 134 -6.70 2.93 6.87
CA LEU A 134 -6.03 1.64 6.98
C LEU A 134 -5.27 1.59 8.32
N MET A 135 -5.57 0.60 9.15
CA MET A 135 -4.70 0.27 10.29
C MET A 135 -3.43 -0.40 9.79
N VAL A 136 -2.30 -0.11 10.43
CA VAL A 136 -1.02 -0.70 10.04
C VAL A 136 -0.77 -1.97 10.85
N TRP A 137 -0.75 -3.11 10.17
CA TRP A 137 -0.36 -4.37 10.81
C TRP A 137 1.14 -4.39 11.10
N GLN A 138 1.51 -4.85 12.29
CA GLN A 138 2.88 -5.06 12.76
C GLN A 138 3.05 -6.52 13.23
N ASP A 139 4.31 -7.01 13.20
CA ASP A 139 4.62 -8.35 13.68
C ASP A 139 4.06 -8.57 15.10
N GLY A 140 3.39 -9.69 15.29
CA GLY A 140 2.75 -10.06 16.55
C GLY A 140 1.26 -9.68 16.69
N MET A 141 0.70 -8.83 15.80
CA MET A 141 -0.73 -8.57 15.77
C MET A 141 -1.51 -9.81 15.29
N LYS A 142 -2.62 -10.12 15.96
CA LYS A 142 -3.49 -11.26 15.69
C LYS A 142 -4.79 -10.82 15.00
N PRO A 143 -5.55 -11.72 14.37
CA PRO A 143 -6.87 -11.41 13.82
C PRO A 143 -7.81 -10.76 14.82
N SER A 144 -7.81 -11.22 16.10
CA SER A 144 -8.63 -10.65 17.18
C SER A 144 -8.35 -9.17 17.44
N ASP A 145 -7.12 -8.72 17.20
CA ASP A 145 -6.74 -7.32 17.42
C ASP A 145 -7.27 -6.38 16.31
N MET A 146 -7.60 -6.93 15.15
CA MET A 146 -8.00 -6.18 13.96
C MET A 146 -9.51 -6.20 13.70
N ARG A 147 -10.17 -7.33 13.96
CA ARG A 147 -11.61 -7.53 13.68
C ARG A 147 -12.51 -6.39 14.15
N PRO A 148 -12.37 -5.87 15.39
CA PRO A 148 -13.26 -4.79 15.87
C PRO A 148 -13.18 -3.50 15.03
N TYR A 149 -12.05 -3.29 14.37
CA TYR A 149 -11.84 -2.12 13.49
C TYR A 149 -12.30 -2.40 12.06
N MET A 150 -12.16 -3.63 11.60
CA MET A 150 -12.62 -4.05 10.27
C MET A 150 -14.17 -4.03 10.19
N ASP A 151 -14.87 -4.37 11.25
CA ASP A 151 -16.32 -4.21 11.37
C ASP A 151 -16.77 -2.76 11.15
N SER A 152 -15.92 -1.79 11.47
CA SER A 152 -16.16 -0.36 11.23
C SER A 152 -15.63 0.14 9.89
N GLY A 153 -15.29 -0.77 8.97
CA GLY A 153 -14.83 -0.45 7.60
C GLY A 153 -13.37 0.01 7.49
N ILE A 154 -12.54 -0.22 8.52
CA ILE A 154 -11.11 0.10 8.47
C ILE A 154 -10.36 -1.04 7.80
N GLY A 155 -9.64 -0.71 6.70
CA GLY A 155 -8.79 -1.66 6.00
C GLY A 155 -7.45 -1.90 6.70
N VAL A 156 -6.59 -2.70 6.07
CA VAL A 156 -5.28 -3.06 6.61
C VAL A 156 -4.14 -2.67 5.66
N PHE A 157 -3.16 -1.98 6.21
CA PHE A 157 -1.84 -1.80 5.62
C PHE A 157 -0.90 -2.86 6.23
N VAL A 158 -0.48 -3.84 5.46
CA VAL A 158 0.43 -4.90 5.91
C VAL A 158 1.85 -4.34 6.01
N GLY A 159 2.20 -3.88 7.19
CA GLY A 159 3.52 -3.32 7.54
C GLY A 159 4.48 -4.40 8.07
N GLY A 160 5.11 -4.15 9.23
CA GLY A 160 5.97 -5.10 9.94
C GLY A 160 7.29 -5.43 9.24
N SER A 161 7.96 -6.49 9.71
CA SER A 161 9.18 -7.01 9.09
C SER A 161 8.91 -7.66 7.74
N THR A 162 9.96 -7.88 6.94
CA THR A 162 9.80 -8.59 5.66
C THR A 162 9.31 -10.03 5.87
N VAL A 163 9.88 -10.74 6.84
CA VAL A 163 9.50 -12.13 7.13
C VAL A 163 8.08 -12.21 7.68
N GLY A 164 7.78 -11.43 8.73
CA GLY A 164 6.44 -11.39 9.32
C GLY A 164 5.35 -11.07 8.30
N LYS A 165 5.59 -10.09 7.44
CA LYS A 165 4.69 -9.72 6.35
C LYS A 165 4.42 -10.87 5.38
N LEU A 166 5.45 -11.56 4.91
CA LEU A 166 5.29 -12.67 3.99
C LEU A 166 4.51 -13.84 4.61
N CYS A 167 4.68 -14.07 5.92
CA CYS A 167 3.89 -15.06 6.65
C CYS A 167 2.45 -14.63 6.90
N ALA A 168 2.21 -13.33 7.08
CA ALA A 168 0.91 -12.80 7.49
C ALA A 168 0.01 -12.37 6.34
N MET A 169 0.55 -11.92 5.20
CA MET A 169 -0.24 -11.29 4.13
C MET A 169 -1.37 -12.17 3.60
N TYR A 170 -1.19 -13.51 3.59
CA TYR A 170 -2.25 -14.41 3.13
C TYR A 170 -3.48 -14.38 4.03
N TRP A 171 -3.31 -14.58 5.34
CA TRP A 171 -4.44 -14.59 6.25
C TRP A 171 -5.03 -13.19 6.44
N ILE A 172 -4.19 -12.12 6.37
CA ILE A 172 -4.67 -10.74 6.42
C ILE A 172 -5.54 -10.43 5.19
N ALA A 173 -5.08 -10.79 4.00
CA ALA A 173 -5.85 -10.54 2.78
C ALA A 173 -7.18 -11.33 2.76
N ASN A 174 -7.18 -12.57 3.28
CA ASN A 174 -8.42 -13.34 3.44
C ASN A 174 -9.38 -12.65 4.43
N LEU A 175 -8.86 -12.18 5.55
CA LEU A 175 -9.64 -11.45 6.54
C LEU A 175 -10.19 -10.15 5.94
N CYS A 176 -9.38 -9.38 5.21
CA CYS A 176 -9.85 -8.19 4.51
C CYS A 176 -10.98 -8.47 3.51
N ARG A 177 -10.93 -9.62 2.83
CA ARG A 177 -12.00 -10.05 1.92
C ARG A 177 -13.27 -10.45 2.68
N GLU A 178 -13.15 -11.15 3.80
CA GLU A 178 -14.25 -11.53 4.67
C GLU A 178 -15.04 -10.29 5.15
N TYR A 179 -14.33 -9.23 5.53
CA TYR A 179 -14.90 -7.97 6.02
C TYR A 179 -15.16 -6.94 4.91
N ASN A 180 -14.88 -7.27 3.65
CA ASN A 180 -14.99 -6.35 2.50
C ASN A 180 -14.24 -5.02 2.73
N VAL A 181 -13.02 -5.07 3.29
CA VAL A 181 -12.17 -3.91 3.54
C VAL A 181 -10.90 -3.95 2.71
N TRP A 182 -10.26 -2.80 2.56
CA TRP A 182 -9.05 -2.65 1.76
C TRP A 182 -7.84 -3.36 2.36
N CYS A 183 -7.08 -4.09 1.54
CA CYS A 183 -5.81 -4.68 1.89
C CYS A 183 -4.69 -4.05 1.06
N HIS A 184 -3.75 -3.39 1.72
CA HIS A 184 -2.55 -2.83 1.12
C HIS A 184 -1.30 -3.53 1.66
N VAL A 185 -0.34 -3.88 0.80
CA VAL A 185 0.92 -4.52 1.23
C VAL A 185 2.09 -3.57 1.00
N GLY A 186 2.74 -3.15 2.07
CA GLY A 186 3.85 -2.21 2.03
C GLY A 186 5.20 -2.83 1.64
N ARG A 187 6.08 -2.01 1.04
CA ARG A 187 7.47 -2.34 0.69
C ARG A 187 7.63 -3.55 -0.23
N VAL A 188 6.82 -3.62 -1.27
CA VAL A 188 6.90 -4.64 -2.33
C VAL A 188 7.91 -4.18 -3.38
N ASN A 189 9.17 -4.60 -3.24
CA ASN A 189 10.30 -4.15 -4.06
C ASN A 189 10.83 -5.21 -5.04
N SER A 190 10.05 -6.25 -5.32
CA SER A 190 10.41 -7.28 -6.31
C SER A 190 9.17 -7.92 -6.92
N VAL A 191 9.32 -8.46 -8.14
CA VAL A 191 8.26 -9.19 -8.85
C VAL A 191 7.73 -10.35 -8.00
N ARG A 192 8.62 -11.14 -7.36
CA ARG A 192 8.24 -12.26 -6.50
C ARG A 192 7.32 -11.84 -5.34
N ARG A 193 7.61 -10.71 -4.68
CA ARG A 193 6.75 -10.18 -3.60
C ARG A 193 5.44 -9.63 -4.14
N LEU A 194 5.47 -9.01 -5.30
CA LEU A 194 4.28 -8.52 -5.99
C LEU A 194 3.35 -9.69 -6.34
N GLU A 195 3.91 -10.74 -6.92
CA GLU A 195 3.18 -11.96 -7.28
C GLU A 195 2.56 -12.64 -6.05
N ALA A 196 3.31 -12.79 -4.96
CA ALA A 196 2.82 -13.32 -3.71
C ALA A 196 1.63 -12.50 -3.15
N GLY A 197 1.76 -11.19 -3.10
CA GLY A 197 0.68 -10.30 -2.63
C GLY A 197 -0.56 -10.35 -3.53
N LEU A 198 -0.40 -10.38 -4.86
CA LEU A 198 -1.50 -10.54 -5.82
C LEU A 198 -2.20 -11.89 -5.63
N SER A 199 -1.44 -12.96 -5.42
CA SER A 199 -2.00 -14.30 -5.19
C SER A 199 -2.79 -14.39 -3.88
N CYS A 200 -2.42 -13.56 -2.89
CA CYS A 200 -3.21 -13.41 -1.65
C CYS A 200 -4.50 -12.60 -1.85
N GLY A 201 -4.63 -11.86 -2.93
CA GLY A 201 -5.78 -10.99 -3.20
C GLY A 201 -5.66 -9.61 -2.53
N ALA A 202 -4.45 -9.10 -2.34
CA ALA A 202 -4.26 -7.72 -1.90
C ALA A 202 -4.70 -6.73 -3.00
N HIS A 203 -5.31 -5.62 -2.58
CA HIS A 203 -5.85 -4.61 -3.49
C HIS A 203 -4.78 -3.66 -4.01
N SER A 204 -3.74 -3.40 -3.21
CA SER A 204 -2.70 -2.46 -3.58
C SER A 204 -1.37 -2.75 -2.89
N PHE A 205 -0.31 -2.16 -3.44
CA PHE A 205 1.06 -2.35 -3.00
C PHE A 205 1.83 -1.03 -3.02
N ASP A 206 2.86 -0.91 -2.20
CA ASP A 206 3.85 0.14 -2.35
C ASP A 206 5.27 -0.42 -2.46
N GLY A 207 6.15 0.39 -3.01
CA GLY A 207 7.57 0.07 -3.04
C GLY A 207 8.43 1.21 -3.58
N SER A 208 9.51 1.54 -2.86
CA SER A 208 10.48 2.53 -3.32
C SER A 208 11.43 1.98 -4.41
N GLY A 209 11.51 0.66 -4.54
CA GLY A 209 12.40 0.03 -5.53
C GLY A 209 12.07 0.39 -6.97
N ILE A 210 10.79 0.59 -7.28
CA ILE A 210 10.34 0.96 -8.62
C ILE A 210 10.73 2.39 -9.03
N VAL A 211 10.91 3.31 -8.08
CA VAL A 211 11.39 4.66 -8.37
C VAL A 211 12.91 4.81 -8.25
N ARG A 212 13.58 3.90 -7.52
CA ARG A 212 15.03 3.95 -7.32
C ARG A 212 15.79 3.23 -8.42
N TYR A 213 15.25 2.11 -8.94
CA TYR A 213 15.97 1.21 -9.84
C TYR A 213 15.15 0.95 -11.11
N VAL A 214 15.59 1.47 -12.24
CA VAL A 214 14.94 1.28 -13.55
C VAL A 214 14.72 -0.21 -13.88
N PRO A 215 15.70 -1.12 -13.70
CA PRO A 215 15.47 -2.54 -13.98
C PRO A 215 14.38 -3.19 -13.12
N THR A 216 14.15 -2.69 -11.89
CA THR A 216 13.05 -3.16 -11.05
C THR A 216 11.71 -2.67 -11.60
N LEU A 217 11.63 -1.40 -11.97
CA LEU A 217 10.45 -0.81 -12.59
C LEU A 217 10.07 -1.54 -13.87
N GLU A 218 11.01 -1.78 -14.77
CA GLU A 218 10.79 -2.49 -16.04
C GLU A 218 10.24 -3.90 -15.82
N ARG A 219 10.87 -4.68 -14.93
CA ARG A 219 10.43 -6.05 -14.62
C ARG A 219 9.03 -6.08 -13.99
N MET A 220 8.75 -5.20 -13.02
CA MET A 220 7.46 -5.13 -12.37
C MET A 220 6.37 -4.63 -13.32
N SER A 221 6.67 -3.65 -14.17
CA SER A 221 5.74 -3.15 -15.19
C SER A 221 5.44 -4.20 -16.26
N ALA A 222 6.45 -4.94 -16.71
CA ALA A 222 6.26 -6.04 -17.65
C ALA A 222 5.38 -7.14 -17.04
N PHE A 223 5.64 -7.53 -15.81
CA PHE A 223 4.83 -8.52 -15.09
C PHE A 223 3.37 -8.08 -14.95
N LEU A 224 3.10 -6.84 -14.52
CA LEU A 224 1.74 -6.32 -14.36
C LEU A 224 0.99 -6.25 -15.71
N ARG A 225 1.66 -5.85 -16.79
CA ARG A 225 1.06 -5.83 -18.15
C ARG A 225 0.70 -7.22 -18.64
N VAL A 226 1.59 -8.20 -18.47
CA VAL A 226 1.32 -9.60 -18.86
C VAL A 226 0.14 -10.14 -18.06
N ARG A 227 0.10 -9.89 -16.74
CA ARG A 227 -0.97 -10.34 -15.87
C ARG A 227 -2.33 -9.68 -16.23
N ALA A 228 -2.36 -8.38 -16.47
CA ALA A 228 -3.57 -7.70 -16.92
C ALA A 228 -4.12 -8.30 -18.21
N LYS A 229 -3.24 -8.63 -19.17
CA LYS A 229 -3.62 -9.30 -20.42
C LYS A 229 -4.12 -10.72 -20.18
N GLN A 230 -3.51 -11.49 -19.27
CA GLN A 230 -3.96 -12.83 -18.91
C GLN A 230 -5.34 -12.80 -18.25
N LEU A 231 -5.60 -11.86 -17.33
CA LEU A 231 -6.89 -11.70 -16.68
C LEU A 231 -8.00 -11.35 -17.68
N SER A 232 -7.70 -10.53 -18.68
CA SER A 232 -8.66 -10.19 -19.73
C SER A 232 -9.01 -11.38 -20.67
N LEU A 233 -8.09 -12.33 -20.83
CA LEU A 233 -8.26 -13.49 -21.71
C LEU A 233 -8.88 -14.71 -21.01
N PHE A 234 -8.58 -14.93 -19.74
CA PHE A 234 -8.88 -16.18 -19.02
C PHE A 234 -9.75 -16.00 -17.78
N GLY A 235 -10.17 -14.79 -17.47
CA GLY A 235 -10.88 -14.50 -16.22
C GLY A 235 -10.00 -14.64 -14.97
N THR A 236 -10.58 -14.45 -13.79
CA THR A 236 -9.89 -14.53 -12.49
C THR A 236 -9.70 -15.97 -12.03
N LYS A 237 -8.90 -16.79 -12.73
CA LYS A 237 -8.48 -18.07 -12.14
C LYS A 237 -7.51 -17.81 -11.00
N ARG A 238 -7.91 -18.20 -9.77
CA ARG A 238 -7.07 -18.18 -8.57
C ARG A 238 -5.75 -18.93 -8.85
N LEU A 239 -4.64 -18.28 -8.58
CA LEU A 239 -3.36 -18.95 -8.51
C LEU A 239 -3.41 -20.02 -7.40
N ASP A 240 -2.94 -21.22 -7.74
CA ASP A 240 -3.05 -22.43 -6.94
C ASP A 240 -2.34 -22.28 -5.59
N MET A 241 -3.01 -22.77 -4.52
CA MET A 241 -2.47 -22.82 -3.15
C MET A 241 -1.19 -23.67 -3.05
N ALA A 242 -0.93 -24.57 -4.01
CA ALA A 242 0.30 -25.35 -4.08
C ALA A 242 1.53 -24.47 -4.33
N PHE A 243 1.41 -23.39 -5.13
CA PHE A 243 2.47 -22.42 -5.37
C PHE A 243 2.86 -21.67 -4.09
N LEU A 244 1.85 -21.22 -3.33
CA LEU A 244 2.09 -20.51 -2.06
C LEU A 244 2.71 -21.40 -0.99
N ARG A 245 2.32 -22.68 -0.92
CA ARG A 245 2.90 -23.67 0.01
C ARG A 245 4.35 -24.00 -0.35
N GLY A 246 4.67 -24.17 -1.62
CA GLY A 246 6.05 -24.38 -2.09
C GLY A 246 6.95 -23.20 -1.72
N TRP A 247 6.44 -21.99 -1.90
CA TRP A 247 7.15 -20.75 -1.59
C TRP A 247 7.38 -20.54 -0.08
N LEU A 248 6.38 -20.82 0.76
CA LEU A 248 6.51 -20.79 2.23
C LEU A 248 7.50 -21.85 2.75
N ASN A 249 7.58 -23.01 2.14
CA ASN A 249 8.52 -24.06 2.53
C ASN A 249 9.97 -23.72 2.20
N GLU A 250 10.24 -23.02 1.09
CA GLU A 250 11.58 -22.51 0.79
C GLU A 250 12.07 -21.48 1.82
N TYR A 251 11.17 -20.70 2.43
CA TYR A 251 11.53 -19.70 3.45
C TYR A 251 11.63 -20.30 4.88
N ARG A 252 10.93 -21.42 5.17
CA ARG A 252 11.07 -22.11 6.48
C ARG A 252 12.45 -22.71 6.70
N GLY A 253 13.23 -22.92 5.66
CA GLY A 253 14.61 -23.37 5.73
C GLY A 253 15.65 -22.26 6.02
N LEU A 254 15.20 -21.00 6.17
CA LEU A 254 16.05 -19.81 6.41
C LEU A 254 15.77 -19.14 7.78
N ILE A 255 14.97 -19.79 8.66
CA ILE A 255 14.69 -19.36 10.05
C ILE A 255 15.38 -20.32 11.01
#